data_492e6de7b3ca084bcfa2ecc242113f8e
#
_entry.id   492e6de7b3ca084bcfa2ecc242113f8e
#
_cell.length_a   1.000
_cell.length_b   1.000
_cell.length_c   1.000
_cell.angle_alpha   90.00
_cell.angle_beta   90.00
_cell.angle_gamma   90.00
#
_symmetry.space_group_name_H-M   'P 1'
#
loop_
_entity.id
_entity.type
_entity.pdbx_description
1 polymer ?
#
loop_
_entity_poly.entity_id
_entity_poly.type
_entity_poly.pdbx_seq_one_letter_code
_entity_poly.pdbx_strand_id
1 'polypeptide(L)'
;MFKCRSMCLVTAILCAAGGAVSADGVRKQVIPDFAPTDKTGWVLDRSFGVDDLLPPPAGGPGPVTFDKAYPYVPNGSGKQSTYRVADLSNPILLPWTIPSMKKANDEVIAGKVPFRARERCWPVGVPGFSAYSLVEPFYFYQTAEKVVVINQGGPEIRRIYLDVTHSKNVKPSWYGESVGHYENGDTLVIDTIGISPKSFVDNYRTPHTDQLHVVERWKLATDGMTVDVSIFVEDPGAFTMPWSAVQRWRRVENAPLSTATCNENNGDFFNHGLVPLPEAANPDF
;
A
#
# COMPACT_ATOMS: atom_id res chain seq x y z
N MET A 1 -0.51 -44.64 -82.33
CA MET A 1 -1.30 -43.94 -81.33
C MET A 1 -0.75 -44.32 -79.97
N PHE A 2 0.13 -43.54 -79.42
CA PHE A 2 0.40 -43.51 -77.94
C PHE A 2 1.16 -42.23 -77.60
N LYS A 3 0.54 -41.36 -76.84
CA LYS A 3 1.10 -40.10 -76.44
C LYS A 3 1.98 -40.29 -75.19
N CYS A 4 3.26 -39.90 -75.33
CA CYS A 4 4.23 -39.82 -74.26
C CYS A 4 3.99 -38.52 -73.52
N ARG A 5 3.74 -38.58 -72.20
CA ARG A 5 3.68 -37.42 -71.27
C ARG A 5 5.03 -37.28 -70.60
N SER A 6 5.68 -36.18 -70.89
CA SER A 6 6.88 -35.72 -70.17
C SER A 6 6.53 -35.30 -68.74
N MET A 7 7.24 -35.82 -67.76
CA MET A 7 7.17 -35.47 -66.40
C MET A 7 8.36 -34.55 -66.03
N CYS A 8 8.11 -33.26 -65.86
CA CYS A 8 9.11 -32.31 -65.37
C CYS A 8 9.31 -32.49 -63.88
N LEU A 9 10.53 -32.84 -63.48
CA LEU A 9 10.97 -32.80 -62.07
C LEU A 9 11.33 -31.35 -61.74
N VAL A 10 10.63 -30.76 -60.81
CA VAL A 10 11.00 -29.48 -60.21
C VAL A 10 11.80 -29.77 -58.94
N THR A 11 13.10 -29.51 -59.01
CA THR A 11 13.99 -29.60 -57.85
C THR A 11 13.85 -28.33 -57.03
N ALA A 12 13.25 -28.43 -55.85
CA ALA A 12 13.18 -27.32 -54.87
C ALA A 12 14.50 -27.24 -54.11
N ILE A 13 15.24 -26.16 -54.31
CA ILE A 13 16.42 -25.82 -53.52
C ILE A 13 15.93 -25.13 -52.24
N LEU A 14 16.04 -25.82 -51.10
CA LEU A 14 15.87 -25.22 -49.79
C LEU A 14 17.13 -24.42 -49.45
N CYS A 15 17.07 -23.10 -49.57
CA CYS A 15 18.02 -22.20 -48.90
C CYS A 15 17.71 -22.14 -47.43
N ALA A 16 18.46 -22.85 -46.59
CA ALA A 16 18.49 -22.66 -45.16
C ALA A 16 19.20 -21.34 -44.85
N ALA A 17 18.44 -20.27 -44.69
CA ALA A 17 18.94 -19.05 -44.09
C ALA A 17 19.12 -19.30 -42.58
N GLY A 18 20.30 -19.69 -42.16
CA GLY A 18 20.73 -19.72 -40.77
C GLY A 18 20.81 -18.29 -40.25
N GLY A 19 19.72 -17.81 -39.72
CA GLY A 19 19.73 -16.59 -38.92
C GLY A 19 20.48 -16.85 -37.63
N ALA A 20 21.67 -16.26 -37.48
CA ALA A 20 22.37 -16.18 -36.22
C ALA A 20 21.45 -15.45 -35.21
N VAL A 21 20.95 -16.17 -34.22
CA VAL A 21 20.29 -15.57 -33.06
C VAL A 21 21.38 -14.86 -32.28
N SER A 22 21.44 -13.54 -32.41
CA SER A 22 22.29 -12.67 -31.61
C SER A 22 21.84 -12.79 -30.14
N ALA A 23 22.73 -13.29 -29.31
CA ALA A 23 22.52 -13.45 -27.86
C ALA A 23 22.68 -12.12 -27.09
N ASP A 24 22.45 -10.98 -27.77
CA ASP A 24 22.53 -9.65 -27.14
C ASP A 24 21.20 -8.92 -27.27
N GLY A 25 20.32 -9.15 -26.33
CA GLY A 25 19.02 -8.50 -26.31
C GLY A 25 18.25 -8.63 -25.01
N VAL A 26 18.92 -8.81 -23.88
CA VAL A 26 18.29 -8.50 -22.60
C VAL A 26 18.12 -6.99 -22.56
N ARG A 27 16.95 -6.50 -22.96
CA ARG A 27 16.60 -5.10 -22.76
C ARG A 27 16.74 -4.84 -21.27
N LYS A 28 17.73 -4.02 -20.91
CA LYS A 28 17.90 -3.58 -19.52
C LYS A 28 16.57 -2.95 -19.10
N GLN A 29 15.88 -3.58 -18.16
CA GLN A 29 14.61 -3.09 -17.67
C GLN A 29 14.84 -1.68 -17.11
N VAL A 30 14.07 -0.71 -17.57
CA VAL A 30 14.11 0.64 -17.00
C VAL A 30 13.45 0.55 -15.64
N ILE A 31 14.16 0.96 -14.62
CA ILE A 31 13.70 0.95 -13.22
C ILE A 31 13.34 2.39 -12.85
N PRO A 32 12.13 2.67 -12.36
CA PRO A 32 11.80 4.00 -11.84
C PRO A 32 12.67 4.33 -10.62
N ASP A 33 13.22 5.53 -10.61
CA ASP A 33 14.09 5.97 -9.52
C ASP A 33 13.27 6.71 -8.45
N PHE A 34 12.90 6.00 -7.39
CA PHE A 34 12.20 6.58 -6.25
C PHE A 34 13.13 7.27 -5.24
N ALA A 35 14.43 7.13 -5.39
CA ALA A 35 15.41 7.68 -4.45
C ALA A 35 16.62 8.31 -5.18
N PRO A 36 16.40 9.36 -6.00
CA PRO A 36 17.48 9.97 -6.78
C PRO A 36 18.60 10.57 -5.91
N THR A 37 18.33 10.82 -4.63
CA THR A 37 19.35 11.16 -3.61
C THR A 37 19.06 10.44 -2.30
N ASP A 38 20.04 10.37 -1.42
CA ASP A 38 19.94 9.83 -0.06
C ASP A 38 19.03 10.65 0.87
N LYS A 39 18.61 11.84 0.42
CA LYS A 39 17.73 12.76 1.15
C LYS A 39 16.36 12.90 0.53
N THR A 40 16.06 12.10 -0.49
CA THR A 40 14.74 12.07 -1.14
C THR A 40 13.76 11.32 -0.26
N GLY A 41 12.70 12.02 0.13
CA GLY A 41 11.55 11.44 0.83
C GLY A 41 10.25 11.65 0.05
N TRP A 42 9.23 10.91 0.40
CA TRP A 42 7.89 11.00 -0.18
C TRP A 42 6.87 11.24 0.91
N VAL A 43 6.06 12.27 0.75
CA VAL A 43 4.97 12.58 1.68
C VAL A 43 3.63 12.53 0.96
N LEU A 44 2.59 12.11 1.67
CA LEU A 44 1.24 12.06 1.10
C LEU A 44 0.78 13.46 0.67
N ASP A 45 0.33 13.58 -0.56
CA ASP A 45 -0.17 14.85 -1.12
C ASP A 45 -1.60 15.12 -0.66
N ARG A 46 -1.72 15.91 0.39
CA ARG A 46 -3.02 16.28 0.98
C ARG A 46 -3.85 17.20 0.10
N SER A 47 -3.29 17.79 -0.95
CA SER A 47 -4.06 18.54 -1.95
C SER A 47 -4.89 17.62 -2.86
N PHE A 48 -4.49 16.35 -2.96
CA PHE A 48 -5.19 15.33 -3.72
C PHE A 48 -6.48 14.85 -3.03
N GLY A 49 -6.52 14.92 -1.69
CA GLY A 49 -7.70 14.57 -0.89
C GLY A 49 -7.41 14.55 0.60
N VAL A 50 -8.47 14.59 1.40
CA VAL A 50 -8.37 14.64 2.88
C VAL A 50 -8.19 13.27 3.51
N ASP A 51 -8.68 12.21 2.86
CA ASP A 51 -8.49 10.85 3.32
C ASP A 51 -7.16 10.26 2.86
N ASP A 52 -6.70 9.25 3.57
CA ASP A 52 -5.45 8.58 3.24
C ASP A 52 -5.63 7.58 2.08
N LEU A 53 -6.83 7.01 1.97
CA LEU A 53 -7.28 6.18 0.86
C LEU A 53 -8.49 6.86 0.22
N LEU A 54 -8.39 7.24 -1.02
CA LEU A 54 -9.47 7.90 -1.75
C LEU A 54 -10.18 6.91 -2.67
N PRO A 55 -11.50 7.03 -2.85
CA PRO A 55 -12.21 6.24 -3.84
C PRO A 55 -11.62 6.43 -5.25
N PRO A 56 -11.64 5.39 -6.11
CA PRO A 56 -11.12 5.50 -7.46
C PRO A 56 -11.92 6.55 -8.26
N PRO A 57 -11.25 7.45 -9.01
CA PRO A 57 -11.94 8.48 -9.81
C PRO A 57 -12.89 7.92 -10.87
N ALA A 58 -12.63 6.71 -11.35
CA ALA A 58 -13.51 6.01 -12.31
C ALA A 58 -14.81 5.49 -11.68
N GLY A 59 -14.98 5.63 -10.36
CA GLY A 59 -16.09 5.02 -9.62
C GLY A 59 -15.86 3.54 -9.33
N GLY A 60 -16.88 2.90 -8.76
CA GLY A 60 -16.85 1.51 -8.35
C GLY A 60 -16.68 1.35 -6.82
N PRO A 61 -16.53 0.11 -6.33
CA PRO A 61 -16.29 -0.15 -4.91
C PRO A 61 -15.03 0.54 -4.42
N GLY A 62 -15.16 1.29 -3.35
CA GLY A 62 -14.08 2.08 -2.76
C GLY A 62 -13.90 1.85 -1.27
N PRO A 63 -12.86 2.44 -0.66
CA PRO A 63 -12.57 2.31 0.76
C PRO A 63 -13.70 2.88 1.62
N VAL A 64 -13.67 2.56 2.90
CA VAL A 64 -14.47 3.28 3.89
C VAL A 64 -14.02 4.75 3.93
N THR A 65 -14.99 5.65 4.00
CA THR A 65 -14.76 7.09 4.10
C THR A 65 -15.37 7.63 5.40
N PHE A 66 -15.22 8.93 5.65
CA PHE A 66 -15.82 9.54 6.85
C PHE A 66 -17.36 9.59 6.73
N ASP A 67 -18.01 9.45 7.88
CA ASP A 67 -19.44 9.72 7.99
C ASP A 67 -19.71 11.22 7.73
N LYS A 68 -20.60 11.52 6.80
CA LYS A 68 -20.92 12.90 6.39
C LYS A 68 -21.47 13.76 7.52
N ALA A 69 -22.06 13.15 8.54
CA ALA A 69 -22.51 13.84 9.75
C ALA A 69 -21.34 14.28 10.65
N TYR A 70 -20.17 13.65 10.47
CA TYR A 70 -18.96 13.91 11.25
C TYR A 70 -17.76 14.13 10.32
N PRO A 71 -17.75 15.23 9.54
CA PRO A 71 -16.68 15.48 8.58
C PRO A 71 -15.33 15.64 9.28
N TYR A 72 -14.29 15.11 8.65
CA TYR A 72 -12.94 15.27 9.15
C TYR A 72 -12.53 16.74 9.22
N VAL A 73 -12.03 17.15 10.37
CA VAL A 73 -11.50 18.49 10.60
C VAL A 73 -9.97 18.41 10.70
N PRO A 74 -9.20 19.15 9.90
CA PRO A 74 -7.75 19.12 9.94
C PRO A 74 -7.17 19.53 11.30
N ASN A 75 -6.12 18.86 11.75
CA ASN A 75 -5.46 19.11 13.04
C ASN A 75 -5.05 20.56 13.26
N GLY A 76 -4.63 21.25 12.20
CA GLY A 76 -4.22 22.65 12.27
C GLY A 76 -5.32 23.63 12.72
N SER A 77 -6.57 23.17 12.78
CA SER A 77 -7.68 23.99 13.31
C SER A 77 -7.70 24.09 14.84
N GLY A 78 -6.93 23.26 15.55
CA GLY A 78 -6.95 23.13 17.01
C GLY A 78 -8.29 22.63 17.60
N LYS A 79 -9.22 22.16 16.75
CA LYS A 79 -10.60 21.81 17.17
C LYS A 79 -10.87 20.31 17.10
N GLN A 80 -9.86 19.50 16.75
CA GLN A 80 -10.17 18.14 16.49
C GLN A 80 -9.03 17.17 16.63
N SER A 81 -9.42 15.95 16.84
CA SER A 81 -8.54 14.82 16.88
C SER A 81 -8.21 14.28 15.48
N THR A 82 -7.13 13.52 15.38
CA THR A 82 -6.77 12.75 14.18
C THR A 82 -7.72 11.58 13.92
N TYR A 83 -8.66 11.33 14.83
CA TYR A 83 -9.59 10.20 14.74
C TYR A 83 -10.74 10.52 13.81
N ARG A 84 -11.15 9.52 13.06
CA ARG A 84 -12.24 9.64 12.09
C ARG A 84 -13.42 8.77 12.49
N VAL A 85 -14.62 9.26 12.20
CA VAL A 85 -15.86 8.50 12.29
C VAL A 85 -16.13 7.86 10.93
N ALA A 86 -16.23 6.54 10.90
CA ALA A 86 -16.41 5.76 9.68
C ALA A 86 -17.85 5.82 9.18
N ASP A 87 -18.05 5.91 7.87
CA ASP A 87 -19.34 5.60 7.23
C ASP A 87 -19.56 4.09 7.20
N LEU A 88 -20.41 3.61 8.10
CA LEU A 88 -20.74 2.20 8.25
C LEU A 88 -21.76 1.70 7.22
N SER A 89 -22.28 2.58 6.37
CA SER A 89 -23.19 2.21 5.27
C SER A 89 -22.48 1.76 4.00
N ASN A 90 -21.15 1.79 3.99
CA ASN A 90 -20.37 1.35 2.82
C ASN A 90 -20.68 -0.12 2.48
N PRO A 91 -21.20 -0.42 1.26
CA PRO A 91 -21.68 -1.74 0.89
C PRO A 91 -20.60 -2.83 0.82
N ILE A 92 -19.32 -2.45 0.86
CA ILE A 92 -18.23 -3.44 0.90
C ILE A 92 -18.15 -4.17 2.24
N LEU A 93 -18.69 -3.61 3.33
CA LEU A 93 -18.50 -4.14 4.67
C LEU A 93 -19.37 -5.39 4.94
N LEU A 94 -18.76 -6.48 5.37
CA LEU A 94 -19.50 -7.62 5.90
C LEU A 94 -20.06 -7.29 7.30
N PRO A 95 -21.25 -7.84 7.67
CA PRO A 95 -21.93 -7.48 8.93
C PRO A 95 -21.09 -7.63 10.20
N TRP A 96 -20.17 -8.58 10.26
CA TRP A 96 -19.35 -8.81 11.44
C TRP A 96 -18.31 -7.68 11.71
N THR A 97 -17.94 -6.91 10.68
CA THR A 97 -16.97 -5.81 10.80
C THR A 97 -17.60 -4.59 11.50
N ILE A 98 -18.91 -4.40 11.36
CA ILE A 98 -19.65 -3.23 11.79
C ILE A 98 -19.58 -3.01 13.31
N PRO A 99 -19.74 -4.01 14.19
CA PRO A 99 -19.78 -3.76 15.64
C PRO A 99 -18.51 -3.14 16.20
N SER A 100 -17.33 -3.58 15.77
CA SER A 100 -16.05 -3.01 16.21
C SER A 100 -15.83 -1.59 15.70
N MET A 101 -16.15 -1.33 14.43
CA MET A 101 -16.07 0.00 13.83
C MET A 101 -17.07 0.96 14.50
N LYS A 102 -18.31 0.50 14.76
CA LYS A 102 -19.31 1.30 15.49
C LYS A 102 -18.83 1.67 16.89
N LYS A 103 -18.27 0.72 17.64
CA LYS A 103 -17.70 0.99 18.96
C LYS A 103 -16.65 2.09 18.87
N ALA A 104 -15.75 2.03 17.91
CA ALA A 104 -14.72 3.05 17.70
C ALA A 104 -15.32 4.41 17.29
N ASN A 105 -16.37 4.43 16.47
CA ASN A 105 -17.10 5.64 16.14
C ASN A 105 -17.74 6.27 17.39
N ASP A 106 -18.44 5.46 18.21
CA ASP A 106 -19.09 5.91 19.45
C ASP A 106 -18.07 6.51 20.44
N GLU A 107 -16.88 5.92 20.53
CA GLU A 107 -15.78 6.45 21.35
C GLU A 107 -15.31 7.82 20.86
N VAL A 108 -15.09 7.97 19.53
CA VAL A 108 -14.71 9.27 18.94
C VAL A 108 -15.76 10.34 19.18
N ILE A 109 -17.05 10.02 18.95
CA ILE A 109 -18.16 10.94 19.12
C ILE A 109 -18.30 11.36 20.60
N ALA A 110 -18.03 10.45 21.52
CA ALA A 110 -18.02 10.73 22.95
C ALA A 110 -16.77 11.48 23.45
N GLY A 111 -15.86 11.88 22.54
CA GLY A 111 -14.60 12.54 22.88
C GLY A 111 -13.57 11.63 23.56
N LYS A 112 -13.76 10.31 23.46
CA LYS A 112 -12.78 9.32 23.92
C LYS A 112 -11.78 9.02 22.80
N VAL A 113 -10.65 8.45 23.20
CA VAL A 113 -9.60 8.02 22.27
C VAL A 113 -9.82 6.55 21.90
N PRO A 114 -10.21 6.24 20.67
CA PRO A 114 -10.30 4.86 20.22
C PRO A 114 -8.91 4.24 20.04
N PHE A 115 -8.85 2.93 19.96
CA PHE A 115 -7.60 2.25 19.66
C PHE A 115 -7.09 2.65 18.25
N ARG A 116 -5.80 3.01 18.17
CA ARG A 116 -5.04 3.14 16.92
C ARG A 116 -3.69 2.47 17.08
N ALA A 117 -3.35 1.65 16.09
CA ALA A 117 -2.11 0.87 16.11
C ALA A 117 -0.87 1.76 16.33
N ARG A 118 -0.72 2.82 15.55
CA ARG A 118 0.43 3.71 15.60
C ARG A 118 0.63 4.39 16.95
N GLU A 119 -0.46 4.83 17.59
CA GLU A 119 -0.42 5.49 18.90
C GLU A 119 -0.15 4.53 20.06
N ARG A 120 -0.18 3.24 19.77
CA ARG A 120 0.17 2.15 20.69
C ARG A 120 1.47 1.45 20.32
N CYS A 121 2.24 2.04 19.39
CA CYS A 121 3.48 1.47 18.87
C CYS A 121 3.30 0.08 18.22
N TRP A 122 2.09 -0.22 17.73
CA TRP A 122 1.82 -1.42 16.96
C TRP A 122 2.07 -1.16 15.48
N PRO A 123 2.63 -2.14 14.75
CA PRO A 123 2.74 -2.04 13.31
C PRO A 123 1.38 -1.88 12.63
N VAL A 124 1.33 -1.06 11.60
CA VAL A 124 0.07 -0.67 10.97
C VAL A 124 -0.42 -1.65 9.90
N GLY A 125 0.42 -2.60 9.48
CA GLY A 125 0.07 -3.56 8.43
C GLY A 125 0.04 -2.96 7.02
N VAL A 126 -0.56 -3.70 6.07
CA VAL A 126 -0.76 -3.29 4.67
C VAL A 126 -2.25 -3.39 4.37
N PRO A 127 -2.87 -2.41 3.71
CA PRO A 127 -2.35 -1.17 3.16
C PRO A 127 -2.13 -0.06 4.21
N GLY A 128 -2.36 -0.32 5.50
CA GLY A 128 -2.19 0.63 6.59
C GLY A 128 -0.83 1.34 6.56
N PHE A 129 0.24 0.67 6.09
CA PHE A 129 1.57 1.25 5.94
C PHE A 129 1.55 2.59 5.19
N SER A 130 0.78 2.70 4.12
CA SER A 130 0.61 3.94 3.37
C SER A 130 -0.56 4.79 3.88
N ALA A 131 -1.55 4.19 4.56
CA ALA A 131 -2.74 4.89 5.03
C ALA A 131 -2.54 5.66 6.34
N TYR A 132 -1.52 5.34 7.12
CA TYR A 132 -1.26 5.98 8.42
C TYR A 132 -0.17 7.04 8.38
N SER A 133 0.42 7.33 7.22
CA SER A 133 1.45 8.37 7.09
C SER A 133 0.81 9.75 7.05
N LEU A 134 0.92 10.50 8.15
CA LEU A 134 0.34 11.83 8.24
C LEU A 134 1.29 12.92 7.73
N VAL A 135 2.54 12.89 8.13
CA VAL A 135 3.51 13.96 7.86
C VAL A 135 4.93 13.45 7.63
N GLU A 136 5.23 12.24 8.08
CA GLU A 136 6.56 11.68 7.99
C GLU A 136 6.82 11.13 6.60
N PRO A 137 8.02 11.37 6.04
CA PRO A 137 8.37 10.87 4.72
C PRO A 137 8.51 9.36 4.68
N PHE A 138 8.24 8.79 3.52
CA PHE A 138 8.72 7.48 3.10
C PHE A 138 10.05 7.61 2.38
N TYR A 139 10.92 6.62 2.60
CA TYR A 139 12.20 6.50 1.92
C TYR A 139 12.26 5.17 1.20
N PHE A 140 12.74 5.19 -0.03
CA PHE A 140 12.92 4.00 -0.84
C PHE A 140 14.40 3.65 -0.94
N TYR A 141 14.72 2.40 -0.75
CA TYR A 141 16.04 1.82 -1.01
C TYR A 141 15.88 0.70 -2.01
N GLN A 142 16.40 0.91 -3.22
CA GLN A 142 16.22 0.01 -4.34
C GLN A 142 17.51 -0.76 -4.64
N THR A 143 17.40 -2.08 -4.75
CA THR A 143 18.45 -2.96 -5.26
C THR A 143 17.91 -3.78 -6.42
N ALA A 144 18.75 -4.58 -7.07
CA ALA A 144 18.30 -5.48 -8.13
C ALA A 144 17.30 -6.57 -7.64
N GLU A 145 17.34 -6.90 -6.35
CA GLU A 145 16.60 -8.04 -5.80
C GLU A 145 15.42 -7.62 -4.91
N LYS A 146 15.43 -6.39 -4.41
CA LYS A 146 14.41 -5.92 -3.48
C LYS A 146 14.31 -4.39 -3.42
N VAL A 147 13.13 -3.94 -3.03
CA VAL A 147 12.87 -2.58 -2.57
C VAL A 147 12.60 -2.61 -1.08
N VAL A 148 13.23 -1.72 -0.33
CA VAL A 148 12.95 -1.49 1.07
C VAL A 148 12.30 -0.12 1.21
N VAL A 149 11.12 -0.07 1.79
CA VAL A 149 10.43 1.18 2.09
C VAL A 149 10.46 1.39 3.60
N ILE A 150 10.93 2.55 4.02
CA ILE A 150 10.98 2.94 5.43
C ILE A 150 10.01 4.07 5.65
N ASN A 151 9.09 3.87 6.60
CA ASN A 151 8.29 4.96 7.16
C ASN A 151 8.99 5.45 8.43
N GLN A 152 9.42 6.70 8.44
CA GLN A 152 10.17 7.28 9.56
C GLN A 152 9.34 7.33 10.85
N GLY A 153 8.04 7.49 10.74
CA GLY A 153 7.15 7.73 11.88
C GLY A 153 6.88 6.53 12.77
N GLY A 154 7.73 5.50 12.77
CA GLY A 154 7.43 4.38 13.60
C GLY A 154 8.49 3.35 13.91
N PRO A 155 9.72 3.38 13.53
CA PRO A 155 10.35 3.11 12.27
C PRO A 155 9.86 1.80 11.64
N GLU A 156 8.94 1.91 10.74
CA GLU A 156 8.34 0.77 10.05
C GLU A 156 9.10 0.47 8.76
N ILE A 157 9.43 -0.79 8.55
CA ILE A 157 10.23 -1.24 7.41
C ILE A 157 9.46 -2.30 6.65
N ARG A 158 9.17 -2.03 5.39
CA ARG A 158 8.56 -2.97 4.46
C ARG A 158 9.59 -3.43 3.44
N ARG A 159 9.65 -4.73 3.20
CA ARG A 159 10.53 -5.36 2.22
C ARG A 159 9.69 -5.93 1.10
N ILE A 160 10.02 -5.58 -0.14
CA ILE A 160 9.40 -6.08 -1.36
C ILE A 160 10.46 -6.86 -2.12
N TYR A 161 10.28 -8.15 -2.32
CA TYR A 161 11.20 -9.00 -3.08
C TYR A 161 10.83 -8.96 -4.56
N LEU A 162 11.82 -8.66 -5.42
CA LEU A 162 11.58 -8.44 -6.84
C LEU A 162 11.71 -9.72 -7.64
N ASP A 163 10.82 -9.84 -8.65
CA ASP A 163 10.84 -10.91 -9.67
C ASP A 163 10.83 -12.34 -9.10
N VAL A 164 10.17 -12.50 -7.95
CA VAL A 164 9.92 -13.78 -7.30
C VAL A 164 8.43 -14.01 -7.09
N THR A 165 8.05 -15.26 -6.86
CA THR A 165 6.68 -15.62 -6.48
C THR A 165 6.56 -15.74 -4.96
N HIS A 166 5.34 -15.64 -4.44
CA HIS A 166 5.05 -15.90 -3.04
C HIS A 166 5.51 -17.29 -2.58
N SER A 167 5.91 -17.37 -1.33
CA SER A 167 6.22 -18.62 -0.65
C SER A 167 5.00 -19.54 -0.62
N LYS A 168 5.22 -20.85 -0.73
CA LYS A 168 4.11 -21.82 -0.70
C LYS A 168 3.33 -21.83 0.63
N ASN A 169 3.99 -21.46 1.73
CA ASN A 169 3.44 -21.47 3.08
C ASN A 169 3.77 -20.14 3.75
N VAL A 170 3.09 -19.07 3.36
CA VAL A 170 3.28 -17.74 3.96
C VAL A 170 2.78 -17.78 5.40
N LYS A 171 3.65 -17.38 6.33
CA LYS A 171 3.27 -17.22 7.74
C LYS A 171 2.76 -15.79 7.94
N PRO A 172 1.60 -15.60 8.56
CA PRO A 172 1.09 -14.28 8.86
C PRO A 172 2.10 -13.43 9.64
N SER A 173 2.30 -12.19 9.17
CA SER A 173 3.13 -11.19 9.82
C SER A 173 2.46 -9.82 9.72
N TRP A 174 2.97 -8.82 10.45
CA TRP A 174 2.38 -7.47 10.42
C TRP A 174 2.31 -6.87 9.02
N TYR A 175 3.32 -7.10 8.19
CA TYR A 175 3.38 -6.56 6.82
C TYR A 175 3.19 -7.63 5.75
N GLY A 176 2.89 -8.86 6.13
CA GLY A 176 2.75 -9.97 5.19
C GLY A 176 4.05 -10.31 4.47
N GLU A 177 3.91 -10.99 3.35
CA GLU A 177 4.96 -11.20 2.36
C GLU A 177 4.64 -10.36 1.13
N SER A 178 5.53 -9.42 0.78
CA SER A 178 5.40 -8.60 -0.41
C SER A 178 6.38 -9.05 -1.48
N VAL A 179 5.85 -9.38 -2.65
CA VAL A 179 6.62 -9.60 -3.88
C VAL A 179 6.31 -8.49 -4.87
N GLY A 180 7.18 -8.23 -5.82
CA GLY A 180 6.94 -7.16 -6.78
C GLY A 180 7.75 -7.27 -8.05
N HIS A 181 7.45 -6.41 -8.98
CA HIS A 181 8.16 -6.26 -10.24
C HIS A 181 7.97 -4.85 -10.79
N TYR A 182 8.81 -4.46 -11.74
CA TYR A 182 8.66 -3.19 -12.43
C TYR A 182 7.92 -3.35 -13.75
N GLU A 183 7.04 -2.41 -14.08
CA GLU A 183 6.32 -2.33 -15.34
C GLU A 183 6.57 -0.99 -16.03
N ASN A 184 6.59 -1.01 -17.36
CA ASN A 184 6.64 0.17 -18.23
C ASN A 184 7.80 1.16 -17.97
N GLY A 185 8.74 0.82 -17.10
CA GLY A 185 9.85 1.70 -16.71
C GLY A 185 9.49 2.83 -15.76
N ASP A 186 8.25 2.90 -15.29
CA ASP A 186 7.75 3.95 -14.41
C ASP A 186 6.96 3.43 -13.20
N THR A 187 6.61 2.16 -13.15
CA THR A 187 5.69 1.60 -12.16
C THR A 187 6.33 0.45 -11.39
N LEU A 188 6.26 0.50 -10.06
CA LEU A 188 6.50 -0.63 -9.16
C LEU A 188 5.15 -1.26 -8.80
N VAL A 189 4.98 -2.52 -9.13
CA VAL A 189 3.83 -3.33 -8.72
C VAL A 189 4.23 -4.14 -7.50
N ILE A 190 3.37 -4.14 -6.48
CA ILE A 190 3.59 -4.86 -5.23
C ILE A 190 2.36 -5.71 -4.94
N ASP A 191 2.58 -6.99 -4.74
CA ASP A 191 1.57 -7.97 -4.36
C ASP A 191 1.87 -8.46 -2.94
N THR A 192 0.87 -8.41 -2.03
CA THR A 192 1.06 -8.72 -0.61
C THR A 192 -0.03 -9.61 -0.07
N ILE A 193 0.38 -10.73 0.54
CA ILE A 193 -0.47 -11.70 1.22
C ILE A 193 0.06 -12.03 2.62
N GLY A 194 -0.68 -12.78 3.40
CA GLY A 194 -0.25 -13.21 4.73
C GLY A 194 -0.15 -12.07 5.74
N ILE A 195 -1.04 -11.09 5.65
CA ILE A 195 -1.12 -9.97 6.57
C ILE A 195 -1.85 -10.41 7.84
N SER A 196 -1.30 -10.08 9.01
CA SER A 196 -1.90 -10.43 10.29
C SER A 196 -3.21 -9.68 10.54
N PRO A 197 -4.32 -10.36 10.91
CA PRO A 197 -5.60 -9.72 11.18
C PRO A 197 -5.61 -8.86 12.45
N LYS A 198 -4.48 -8.70 13.11
CA LYS A 198 -4.30 -7.74 14.20
C LYS A 198 -4.16 -6.29 13.73
N SER A 199 -3.93 -6.06 12.43
CA SER A 199 -3.88 -4.73 11.82
C SER A 199 -5.25 -4.29 11.27
N PHE A 200 -5.30 -3.08 10.74
CA PHE A 200 -6.47 -2.52 10.07
C PHE A 200 -6.08 -2.07 8.66
N VAL A 201 -7.03 -2.07 7.74
CA VAL A 201 -6.75 -1.64 6.37
C VAL A 201 -6.64 -0.12 6.23
N ASP A 202 -7.23 0.65 7.16
CA ASP A 202 -7.34 2.10 7.08
C ASP A 202 -7.43 2.80 8.45
N ASN A 203 -7.47 4.12 8.41
CA ASN A 203 -7.64 4.98 9.58
C ASN A 203 -9.05 4.94 10.20
N TYR A 204 -10.01 4.28 9.55
CA TYR A 204 -11.36 4.04 10.09
C TYR A 204 -11.42 2.76 10.93
N ARG A 205 -10.29 2.09 11.10
CA ARG A 205 -10.16 0.84 11.87
C ARG A 205 -11.00 -0.29 11.26
N THR A 206 -11.06 -0.30 9.93
CA THR A 206 -11.72 -1.36 9.18
C THR A 206 -10.96 -2.67 9.37
N PRO A 207 -11.58 -3.68 10.01
CA PRO A 207 -10.91 -4.94 10.27
C PRO A 207 -10.83 -5.79 8.99
N HIS A 208 -9.93 -6.75 9.01
CA HIS A 208 -9.75 -7.73 7.94
C HIS A 208 -9.49 -9.12 8.51
N THR A 209 -9.45 -10.13 7.65
CA THR A 209 -9.09 -11.50 8.01
C THR A 209 -7.67 -11.84 7.53
N ASP A 210 -7.24 -13.08 7.74
CA ASP A 210 -5.98 -13.60 7.20
C ASP A 210 -6.02 -13.88 5.69
N GLN A 211 -7.18 -13.69 5.07
CA GLN A 211 -7.36 -13.78 3.61
C GLN A 211 -7.09 -12.46 2.89
N LEU A 212 -6.72 -11.41 3.63
CA LEU A 212 -6.43 -10.12 3.03
C LEU A 212 -5.31 -10.23 1.99
N HIS A 213 -5.63 -9.77 0.78
CA HIS A 213 -4.73 -9.64 -0.35
C HIS A 213 -4.74 -8.20 -0.85
N VAL A 214 -3.56 -7.63 -1.04
CA VAL A 214 -3.41 -6.23 -1.46
C VAL A 214 -2.44 -6.15 -2.62
N VAL A 215 -2.88 -5.52 -3.71
CA VAL A 215 -2.02 -5.20 -4.85
C VAL A 215 -1.90 -3.68 -5.00
N GLU A 216 -0.67 -3.18 -4.98
CA GLU A 216 -0.37 -1.76 -5.11
C GLU A 216 0.43 -1.50 -6.38
N ARG A 217 0.14 -0.40 -7.06
CA ARG A 217 0.87 0.06 -8.25
C ARG A 217 1.33 1.49 -8.00
N TRP A 218 2.61 1.65 -7.80
CA TRP A 218 3.27 2.91 -7.51
C TRP A 218 3.88 3.47 -8.79
N LYS A 219 3.19 4.40 -9.42
CA LYS A 219 3.59 4.98 -10.70
C LYS A 219 4.28 6.31 -10.51
N LEU A 220 5.57 6.36 -10.84
CA LEU A 220 6.36 7.59 -10.84
C LEU A 220 5.97 8.45 -12.04
N ALA A 221 5.65 9.72 -11.81
CA ALA A 221 5.40 10.68 -12.87
C ALA A 221 6.69 10.99 -13.65
N THR A 222 6.53 11.42 -14.90
CA THR A 222 7.65 11.67 -15.83
C THR A 222 8.63 12.75 -15.32
N ASP A 223 8.14 13.70 -14.53
CA ASP A 223 8.94 14.74 -13.89
C ASP A 223 9.67 14.26 -12.63
N GLY A 224 9.38 13.04 -12.17
CA GLY A 224 9.95 12.47 -10.96
C GLY A 224 9.51 13.16 -9.66
N MET A 225 8.47 13.98 -9.69
CA MET A 225 8.04 14.79 -8.53
C MET A 225 6.82 14.23 -7.80
N THR A 226 6.07 13.36 -8.46
CA THR A 226 4.88 12.73 -7.88
C THR A 226 4.86 11.23 -8.15
N VAL A 227 4.21 10.50 -7.24
CA VAL A 227 3.89 9.08 -7.40
C VAL A 227 2.38 8.93 -7.21
N ASP A 228 1.72 8.44 -8.26
CA ASP A 228 0.32 8.03 -8.19
C ASP A 228 0.25 6.56 -7.80
N VAL A 229 -0.50 6.25 -6.75
CA VAL A 229 -0.67 4.89 -6.25
C VAL A 229 -2.11 4.44 -6.45
N SER A 230 -2.29 3.31 -7.12
CA SER A 230 -3.55 2.58 -7.12
C SER A 230 -3.41 1.34 -6.25
N ILE A 231 -4.42 1.11 -5.42
CA ILE A 231 -4.45 0.02 -4.44
C ILE A 231 -5.70 -0.80 -4.72
N PHE A 232 -5.53 -2.09 -4.91
CA PHE A 232 -6.60 -3.08 -5.00
C PHE A 232 -6.58 -3.92 -3.73
N VAL A 233 -7.75 -4.13 -3.14
CA VAL A 233 -7.91 -4.86 -1.89
C VAL A 233 -9.02 -5.88 -2.05
N GLU A 234 -8.73 -7.11 -1.70
CA GLU A 234 -9.72 -8.16 -1.56
C GLU A 234 -9.53 -8.93 -0.24
N ASP A 235 -10.62 -9.25 0.39
CA ASP A 235 -10.70 -10.13 1.56
C ASP A 235 -12.13 -10.68 1.63
N PRO A 236 -12.40 -11.87 1.09
CA PRO A 236 -13.75 -12.43 1.11
C PRO A 236 -14.27 -12.74 2.52
N GLY A 237 -13.38 -12.74 3.52
CA GLY A 237 -13.76 -12.88 4.93
C GLY A 237 -14.20 -11.57 5.59
N ALA A 238 -13.89 -10.41 5.01
CA ALA A 238 -14.22 -9.10 5.58
C ALA A 238 -15.06 -8.21 4.66
N PHE A 239 -14.96 -8.41 3.34
CA PHE A 239 -15.63 -7.59 2.34
C PHE A 239 -16.56 -8.39 1.47
N THR A 240 -17.67 -7.77 1.07
CA THR A 240 -18.66 -8.36 0.15
C THR A 240 -18.14 -8.47 -1.27
N MET A 241 -17.17 -7.65 -1.63
CA MET A 241 -16.52 -7.56 -2.95
C MET A 241 -15.17 -6.90 -2.85
N PRO A 242 -14.25 -7.13 -3.80
CA PRO A 242 -13.02 -6.36 -3.91
C PRO A 242 -13.31 -4.88 -4.11
N TRP A 243 -12.39 -4.03 -3.62
CA TRP A 243 -12.48 -2.59 -3.76
C TRP A 243 -11.13 -1.99 -4.12
N SER A 244 -11.14 -0.75 -4.56
CA SER A 244 -9.92 -0.05 -4.94
C SER A 244 -9.84 1.32 -4.29
N ALA A 245 -8.60 1.78 -4.12
CA ALA A 245 -8.31 3.13 -3.65
C ALA A 245 -7.19 3.76 -4.46
N VAL A 246 -7.07 5.08 -4.35
CA VAL A 246 -5.97 5.83 -4.94
C VAL A 246 -5.34 6.75 -3.92
N GLN A 247 -4.04 7.02 -4.13
CA GLN A 247 -3.27 8.00 -3.36
C GLN A 247 -2.36 8.76 -4.32
N ARG A 248 -1.90 9.94 -3.88
CA ARG A 248 -0.80 10.65 -4.52
C ARG A 248 0.25 11.02 -3.48
N TRP A 249 1.50 10.80 -3.82
CA TRP A 249 2.66 11.17 -3.03
C TRP A 249 3.46 12.21 -3.78
N ARG A 250 3.97 13.20 -3.07
CA ARG A 250 4.87 14.21 -3.62
C ARG A 250 6.26 14.05 -3.03
N ARG A 251 7.25 14.29 -3.87
CA ARG A 251 8.66 14.27 -3.48
C ARG A 251 8.99 15.46 -2.59
N VAL A 252 9.81 15.20 -1.59
CA VAL A 252 10.44 16.21 -0.74
C VAL A 252 11.94 16.00 -0.75
N GLU A 253 12.67 17.10 -0.89
CA GLU A 253 14.13 17.10 -0.88
C GLU A 253 14.64 17.56 0.48
N ASN A 254 15.88 17.23 0.75
CA ASN A 254 16.53 17.55 2.03
C ASN A 254 15.77 17.03 3.26
N ALA A 255 15.14 15.88 3.10
CA ALA A 255 14.48 15.14 4.16
C ALA A 255 15.37 13.99 4.64
N PRO A 256 16.40 14.24 5.43
CA PRO A 256 17.28 13.17 5.91
C PRO A 256 16.48 12.24 6.81
N LEU A 257 16.72 10.94 6.66
CA LEU A 257 16.15 9.96 7.57
C LEU A 257 16.65 10.26 9.00
N SER A 258 15.72 10.55 9.88
CA SER A 258 16.00 10.79 11.30
C SER A 258 15.57 9.60 12.14
N THR A 259 16.09 9.54 13.36
CA THR A 259 15.64 8.55 14.33
C THR A 259 14.29 8.99 14.90
N ALA A 260 13.31 8.11 14.84
CA ALA A 260 12.03 8.27 15.53
C ALA A 260 11.77 7.01 16.37
N THR A 261 11.54 7.20 17.65
CA THR A 261 11.23 6.11 18.57
C THR A 261 9.80 6.32 19.08
N CYS A 262 8.92 5.38 18.80
CA CYS A 262 7.50 5.50 19.15
C CYS A 262 7.30 5.79 20.65
N ASN A 263 8.06 5.13 21.51
CA ASN A 263 7.96 5.34 22.98
C ASN A 263 8.39 6.74 23.43
N GLU A 264 9.32 7.36 22.75
CA GLU A 264 9.78 8.73 23.08
C GLU A 264 8.74 9.77 22.65
N ASN A 265 7.99 9.49 21.61
CA ASN A 265 6.93 10.35 21.09
C ASN A 265 5.56 10.05 21.70
N ASN A 266 5.50 9.26 22.75
CA ASN A 266 4.27 8.83 23.40
C ASN A 266 3.74 9.89 24.40
N GLY A 267 3.84 11.16 24.03
CA GLY A 267 3.29 12.29 24.78
C GLY A 267 1.89 12.64 24.29
N ASP A 268 1.06 13.16 25.21
CA ASP A 268 -0.29 13.64 24.88
C ASP A 268 -0.22 15.05 24.26
N PHE A 269 0.37 15.18 23.10
CA PHE A 269 0.57 16.47 22.42
C PHE A 269 -0.73 17.21 22.08
N PHE A 270 -1.85 16.48 22.07
CA PHE A 270 -3.14 17.03 21.67
C PHE A 270 -4.16 17.03 22.80
N ASN A 271 -3.72 16.73 24.01
CA ASN A 271 -4.58 16.70 25.20
C ASN A 271 -5.75 15.70 25.09
N HIS A 272 -5.48 14.53 24.53
CA HIS A 272 -6.48 13.48 24.31
C HIS A 272 -6.65 12.54 25.51
N GLY A 273 -5.97 12.79 26.62
CA GLY A 273 -6.00 11.94 27.80
C GLY A 273 -5.31 10.59 27.62
N LEU A 274 -4.31 10.53 26.73
CA LEU A 274 -3.54 9.32 26.44
C LEU A 274 -2.41 9.05 27.44
N VAL A 275 -2.05 10.04 28.23
CA VAL A 275 -0.91 9.98 29.16
C VAL A 275 -1.39 10.21 30.59
N PRO A 276 -0.96 9.41 31.57
CA PRO A 276 -0.13 8.21 31.36
C PRO A 276 -0.89 7.12 30.61
N LEU A 277 -0.17 6.34 29.78
CA LEU A 277 -0.78 5.18 29.15
C LEU A 277 -1.24 4.20 30.23
N PRO A 278 -2.46 3.62 30.09
CA PRO A 278 -2.89 2.57 30.99
C PRO A 278 -1.91 1.41 30.97
N GLU A 279 -1.38 1.05 32.10
CA GLU A 279 -0.57 -0.16 32.24
C GLU A 279 -1.48 -1.39 32.26
N ALA A 280 -1.14 -2.41 31.51
CA ALA A 280 -1.83 -3.68 31.62
C ALA A 280 -1.44 -4.35 32.95
N ALA A 281 -2.42 -4.76 33.73
CA ALA A 281 -2.19 -5.48 34.98
C ALA A 281 -1.47 -6.82 34.74
N ASN A 282 -1.69 -7.41 33.57
CA ASN A 282 -1.02 -8.61 33.11
C ASN A 282 -0.64 -8.40 31.62
N PRO A 283 0.60 -8.04 31.32
CA PRO A 283 1.07 -7.94 29.95
C PRO A 283 1.04 -9.31 29.27
N ASP A 284 0.67 -9.35 27.98
CA ASP A 284 0.50 -10.56 27.16
C ASP A 284 1.66 -10.82 26.20
N PHE A 285 2.87 -10.37 26.54
CA PHE A 285 4.09 -10.61 25.76
C PHE A 285 5.05 -11.57 26.42
#